data_30af5defe790638d116ce9cf5bf7ef59
#
_entry.id   30af5defe790638d116ce9cf5bf7ef59
#
_cell.length_a   1.000
_cell.length_b   1.000
_cell.length_c   1.000
_cell.angle_alpha   90.00
_cell.angle_beta   90.00
_cell.angle_gamma   90.00
#
_symmetry.space_group_name_H-M   'P 1'
#
loop_
_entity.id
_entity.type
_entity.pdbx_description
1 polymer ?
#
loop_
_entity_poly.entity_id
_entity_poly.type
_entity_poly.pdbx_seq_one_letter_code
_entity_poly.pdbx_strand_id
1 'polypeptide(L)'
;MKRSLLFPGLLIVAALTFGGTGCKKTPKSPTPIPARTVKAPGPGPGPGPLGPGATVPPAVGPGGVTSPGGVTSEPLRTPEGFAQGELETFEGMIMDTNTFAAQTVYFDFDSSVVKTSERPKADAVADQLKLMPQHKLLIDGHCDERGTEEYNRALGERRALALREYLIGRGIGGERIRTRSWGEDRPVDPGHNEEAWAKNRRGEFILLVPPK
;
A
#
# COMPACT_ATOMS: atom_id res chain seq x y z
N MET A 1 54.31 -12.21 -38.29
CA MET A 1 55.46 -11.74 -37.44
C MET A 1 54.92 -11.54 -36.03
N LYS A 2 55.37 -12.35 -35.11
CA LYS A 2 54.99 -12.38 -33.69
C LYS A 2 55.74 -11.26 -32.96
N ARG A 3 55.08 -10.47 -32.10
CA ARG A 3 55.75 -9.74 -31.00
C ARG A 3 54.90 -9.87 -29.74
N SER A 4 55.27 -10.82 -28.90
CA SER A 4 54.95 -10.92 -27.50
C SER A 4 55.64 -9.77 -26.74
N LEU A 5 54.90 -9.09 -25.87
CA LEU A 5 55.50 -8.24 -24.80
C LEU A 5 54.97 -8.79 -23.48
N LEU A 6 55.83 -9.56 -22.81
CA LEU A 6 55.74 -9.89 -21.39
C LEU A 6 56.10 -8.64 -20.57
N PHE A 7 55.28 -8.31 -19.57
CA PHE A 7 55.70 -7.44 -18.47
C PHE A 7 55.70 -8.27 -17.18
N PRO A 8 56.84 -8.32 -16.47
CA PRO A 8 56.91 -8.98 -15.18
C PRO A 8 56.55 -7.99 -14.05
N GLY A 9 55.90 -8.55 -13.10
CA GLY A 9 55.61 -8.27 -11.73
C GLY A 9 56.26 -7.12 -10.97
N LEU A 10 55.47 -6.59 -10.07
CA LEU A 10 55.97 -6.06 -8.79
C LEU A 10 54.93 -6.29 -7.71
N LEU A 11 55.19 -7.28 -6.90
CA LEU A 11 54.55 -7.54 -5.61
C LEU A 11 55.08 -6.53 -4.59
N ILE A 12 54.24 -5.65 -4.07
CA ILE A 12 54.56 -4.88 -2.86
C ILE A 12 53.56 -5.32 -1.80
N VAL A 13 54.00 -6.20 -0.91
CA VAL A 13 53.34 -6.53 0.36
C VAL A 13 53.79 -5.44 1.38
N ALA A 14 52.84 -4.55 1.74
CA ALA A 14 53.03 -3.66 2.88
C ALA A 14 52.14 -4.15 4.01
N ALA A 15 52.71 -4.92 4.94
CA ALA A 15 52.11 -5.25 6.20
C ALA A 15 52.22 -4.05 7.14
N LEU A 16 51.09 -3.35 7.39
CA LEU A 16 50.96 -2.36 8.46
C LEU A 16 50.18 -2.99 9.60
N THR A 17 50.96 -3.45 10.61
CA THR A 17 50.44 -3.82 11.92
C THR A 17 50.09 -2.58 12.71
N PHE A 18 48.81 -2.21 12.80
CA PHE A 18 48.33 -1.24 13.77
C PHE A 18 47.79 -1.99 14.99
N GLY A 19 48.63 -2.02 16.02
CA GLY A 19 48.20 -2.36 17.39
C GLY A 19 47.40 -1.20 17.98
N GLY A 20 46.07 -1.33 18.01
CA GLY A 20 45.16 -0.43 18.69
C GLY A 20 44.58 -1.12 19.94
N THR A 21 45.14 -0.80 21.13
CA THR A 21 44.53 -1.11 22.42
C THR A 21 43.23 -0.33 22.60
N GLY A 22 42.12 -0.89 22.11
CA GLY A 22 40.77 -0.36 22.29
C GLY A 22 40.22 -0.73 23.67
N CYS A 23 40.07 0.27 24.56
CA CYS A 23 39.34 0.13 25.81
C CYS A 23 37.91 -0.37 25.52
N LYS A 24 37.58 -1.57 26.00
CA LYS A 24 36.22 -2.11 26.07
C LYS A 24 35.38 -1.27 27.04
N LYS A 25 34.63 -0.28 26.57
CA LYS A 25 33.53 0.31 27.33
C LYS A 25 32.38 -0.72 27.31
N THR A 26 32.12 -1.33 28.44
CA THR A 26 30.94 -2.13 28.70
C THR A 26 29.70 -1.25 28.50
N PRO A 27 28.70 -1.65 27.71
CA PRO A 27 27.44 -0.91 27.66
C PRO A 27 26.74 -1.00 29.01
N LYS A 28 26.40 0.16 29.57
CA LYS A 28 25.57 0.24 30.78
C LYS A 28 24.21 -0.35 30.42
N SER A 29 23.76 -1.32 31.22
CA SER A 29 22.42 -1.89 31.16
C SER A 29 21.38 -0.79 31.24
N PRO A 30 20.35 -0.79 30.35
CA PRO A 30 19.27 0.18 30.45
C PRO A 30 18.53 -0.03 31.77
N THR A 31 18.35 1.05 32.50
CA THR A 31 17.55 1.11 33.74
C THR A 31 16.14 0.58 33.43
N PRO A 32 15.61 -0.39 34.18
CA PRO A 32 14.25 -0.86 33.94
C PRO A 32 13.27 0.27 34.21
N ILE A 33 12.49 0.63 33.19
CA ILE A 33 11.37 1.55 33.29
C ILE A 33 10.33 0.86 34.22
N PRO A 34 9.85 1.49 35.31
CA PRO A 34 8.81 0.89 36.12
C PRO A 34 7.56 0.67 35.28
N ALA A 35 7.11 -0.58 35.20
CA ALA A 35 5.88 -0.94 34.52
C ALA A 35 4.71 -0.18 35.16
N ARG A 36 4.17 0.80 34.45
CA ARG A 36 2.93 1.46 34.83
C ARG A 36 1.82 0.42 34.71
N THR A 37 1.40 -0.12 35.84
CA THR A 37 0.24 -1.01 35.92
C THR A 37 -1.00 -0.23 35.49
N VAL A 38 -1.37 -0.39 34.25
CA VAL A 38 -2.67 0.10 33.75
C VAL A 38 -3.69 -0.89 34.31
N LYS A 39 -4.42 -0.46 35.35
CA LYS A 39 -5.56 -1.19 35.89
C LYS A 39 -6.55 -1.37 34.72
N ALA A 40 -6.82 -2.62 34.34
CA ALA A 40 -7.82 -2.94 33.35
C ALA A 40 -9.15 -2.29 33.74
N PRO A 41 -9.87 -1.64 32.81
CA PRO A 41 -11.24 -1.21 33.09
C PRO A 41 -12.06 -2.45 33.41
N GLY A 42 -12.71 -2.44 34.58
CA GLY A 42 -13.62 -3.50 34.97
C GLY A 42 -14.75 -3.69 33.97
N PRO A 43 -15.38 -4.87 33.89
CA PRO A 43 -16.49 -5.11 33.02
C PRO A 43 -17.61 -4.09 33.32
N GLY A 44 -17.97 -3.30 32.30
CA GLY A 44 -19.08 -2.37 32.39
C GLY A 44 -20.38 -3.11 32.75
N PRO A 45 -21.35 -2.42 33.39
CA PRO A 45 -22.60 -3.06 33.77
C PRO A 45 -23.30 -3.58 32.52
N GLY A 46 -23.61 -4.87 32.51
CA GLY A 46 -24.40 -5.53 31.47
C GLY A 46 -25.76 -4.87 31.29
N PRO A 47 -26.38 -4.99 30.10
CA PRO A 47 -27.72 -4.46 29.87
C PRO A 47 -28.70 -5.11 30.85
N GLY A 48 -29.35 -4.27 31.66
CA GLY A 48 -30.41 -4.69 32.58
C GLY A 48 -31.60 -5.30 31.82
N PRO A 49 -32.39 -6.17 32.49
CA PRO A 49 -33.55 -6.80 31.86
C PRO A 49 -34.58 -5.73 31.43
N LEU A 50 -35.03 -5.83 30.17
CA LEU A 50 -36.07 -4.99 29.61
C LEU A 50 -37.38 -5.24 30.41
N GLY A 51 -37.86 -4.21 31.08
CA GLY A 51 -39.18 -4.24 31.72
C GLY A 51 -40.32 -4.32 30.67
N PRO A 52 -41.42 -5.00 30.96
CA PRO A 52 -42.54 -5.06 30.05
C PRO A 52 -43.35 -3.76 30.10
N GLY A 53 -43.38 -3.00 29.01
CA GLY A 53 -44.25 -1.84 28.91
C GLY A 53 -43.71 -0.69 28.08
N ALA A 54 -43.52 -0.86 26.79
CA ALA A 54 -43.45 0.25 25.83
C ALA A 54 -44.48 -0.03 24.73
N THR A 55 -45.60 0.64 24.82
CA THR A 55 -46.66 0.70 23.84
C THR A 55 -46.12 1.30 22.52
N VAL A 56 -46.24 0.55 21.45
CA VAL A 56 -45.96 0.99 20.08
C VAL A 56 -47.09 1.97 19.67
N PRO A 57 -46.77 3.18 19.20
CA PRO A 57 -47.82 4.04 18.62
C PRO A 57 -48.26 3.49 17.27
N PRO A 58 -49.58 3.67 16.92
CA PRO A 58 -50.14 3.08 15.70
C PRO A 58 -49.60 3.76 14.44
N ALA A 59 -49.38 2.92 13.41
CA ALA A 59 -49.01 3.34 12.08
C ALA A 59 -49.99 4.36 11.49
N VAL A 60 -49.49 5.51 11.10
CA VAL A 60 -50.24 6.51 10.32
C VAL A 60 -50.26 6.04 8.87
N GLY A 61 -51.45 5.90 8.32
CA GLY A 61 -51.74 5.46 6.97
C GLY A 61 -51.29 6.46 5.87
N PRO A 62 -51.37 6.06 4.60
CA PRO A 62 -50.73 6.73 3.49
C PRO A 62 -51.49 8.01 3.08
N GLY A 63 -50.88 9.14 3.38
CA GLY A 63 -51.28 10.43 2.82
C GLY A 63 -50.48 10.70 1.56
N GLY A 64 -51.17 10.74 0.42
CA GLY A 64 -50.57 11.06 -0.88
C GLY A 64 -49.99 12.46 -0.90
N VAL A 65 -48.76 12.57 -1.35
CA VAL A 65 -48.14 13.85 -1.74
C VAL A 65 -47.81 13.74 -3.23
N THR A 66 -48.59 14.55 -3.97
CA THR A 66 -48.40 14.81 -5.40
C THR A 66 -47.00 15.34 -5.66
N SER A 67 -46.26 14.69 -6.54
CA SER A 67 -45.01 15.20 -7.15
C SER A 67 -45.32 16.37 -8.07
N PRO A 68 -44.46 17.38 -8.07
CA PRO A 68 -44.20 18.13 -9.28
C PRO A 68 -42.71 18.15 -9.59
N GLY A 69 -42.37 17.79 -10.79
CA GLY A 69 -41.08 18.10 -11.40
C GLY A 69 -40.25 16.86 -11.76
N GLY A 70 -40.37 16.48 -13.03
CA GLY A 70 -39.55 15.46 -13.65
C GLY A 70 -38.08 15.80 -13.56
N VAL A 71 -37.35 15.05 -12.79
CA VAL A 71 -35.91 14.84 -12.99
C VAL A 71 -35.80 13.72 -13.98
N THR A 72 -35.50 14.10 -15.22
CA THR A 72 -35.06 13.18 -16.26
C THR A 72 -33.82 12.48 -15.70
N SER A 73 -33.98 11.24 -15.24
CA SER A 73 -32.85 10.37 -14.97
C SER A 73 -32.19 10.08 -16.34
N GLU A 74 -31.14 10.85 -16.66
CA GLU A 74 -30.22 10.38 -17.68
C GLU A 74 -29.72 9.01 -17.26
N PRO A 75 -29.82 7.99 -18.13
CA PRO A 75 -29.20 6.72 -17.84
C PRO A 75 -27.70 6.98 -17.67
N LEU A 76 -27.18 6.55 -16.50
CA LEU A 76 -25.74 6.42 -16.27
C LEU A 76 -25.16 5.75 -17.52
N ARG A 77 -24.44 6.54 -18.33
CA ARG A 77 -23.64 6.00 -19.42
C ARG A 77 -22.65 5.04 -18.78
N THR A 78 -22.93 3.77 -18.91
CA THR A 78 -21.91 2.72 -18.83
C THR A 78 -20.77 3.18 -19.72
N PRO A 79 -19.52 3.26 -19.25
CA PRO A 79 -18.41 3.55 -20.13
C PRO A 79 -18.32 2.41 -21.13
N GLU A 80 -18.83 2.68 -22.34
CA GLU A 80 -18.69 1.79 -23.49
C GLU A 80 -17.21 1.60 -23.76
N GLY A 81 -16.81 0.34 -23.83
CA GLY A 81 -15.63 -0.23 -24.43
C GLY A 81 -14.43 0.71 -24.61
N PHE A 82 -13.43 0.57 -23.78
CA PHE A 82 -12.12 1.18 -24.04
C PHE A 82 -11.62 0.68 -25.39
N ALA A 83 -11.66 1.55 -26.39
CA ALA A 83 -10.95 1.36 -27.64
C ALA A 83 -9.48 1.13 -27.30
N GLN A 84 -8.93 0.01 -27.76
CA GLN A 84 -7.51 -0.33 -27.63
C GLN A 84 -6.68 0.84 -28.24
N GLY A 85 -6.05 1.65 -27.39
CA GLY A 85 -5.14 2.69 -27.84
C GLY A 85 -5.08 3.99 -27.06
N GLU A 86 -6.02 4.30 -26.16
CA GLU A 86 -5.85 5.47 -25.29
C GLU A 86 -4.94 5.13 -24.12
N LEU A 87 -3.77 5.75 -24.10
CA LEU A 87 -2.86 5.68 -22.96
C LEU A 87 -3.55 6.33 -21.75
N GLU A 88 -3.84 5.55 -20.71
CA GLU A 88 -4.36 6.12 -19.46
C GLU A 88 -3.37 7.15 -18.92
N THR A 89 -3.86 8.34 -18.56
CA THR A 89 -3.03 9.42 -18.01
C THR A 89 -3.42 9.70 -16.57
N PHE A 90 -2.43 10.02 -15.75
CA PHE A 90 -2.59 10.47 -14.39
C PHE A 90 -1.76 11.74 -14.17
N GLU A 91 -2.39 12.83 -13.74
CA GLU A 91 -1.74 14.16 -13.62
C GLU A 91 -0.99 14.59 -14.91
N GLY A 92 -1.51 14.25 -16.08
CA GLY A 92 -0.87 14.56 -17.38
C GLY A 92 0.33 13.68 -17.73
N MET A 93 0.63 12.66 -16.94
CA MET A 93 1.67 11.66 -17.21
C MET A 93 1.04 10.36 -17.71
N ILE A 94 1.74 9.66 -18.58
CA ILE A 94 1.28 8.38 -19.16
C ILE A 94 1.47 7.29 -18.11
N MET A 95 0.43 6.49 -17.87
CA MET A 95 0.47 5.36 -16.92
C MET A 95 1.01 4.11 -17.62
N ASP A 96 2.13 3.58 -17.14
CA ASP A 96 2.67 2.29 -17.55
C ASP A 96 2.48 1.28 -16.41
N THR A 97 1.50 0.41 -16.57
CA THR A 97 1.16 -0.65 -15.63
C THR A 97 2.01 -1.90 -15.80
N ASN A 98 2.73 -2.03 -16.93
CA ASN A 98 3.46 -3.25 -17.26
C ASN A 98 4.85 -3.30 -16.63
N THR A 99 5.53 -2.16 -16.54
CA THR A 99 6.92 -2.09 -16.05
C THR A 99 7.08 -2.71 -14.67
N PHE A 100 6.13 -2.52 -13.76
CA PHE A 100 6.18 -3.03 -12.39
C PHE A 100 5.14 -4.13 -12.08
N ALA A 101 4.52 -4.73 -13.08
CA ALA A 101 3.48 -5.75 -12.86
C ALA A 101 3.97 -6.95 -12.02
N ALA A 102 5.23 -7.38 -12.21
CA ALA A 102 5.83 -8.48 -11.46
C ALA A 102 6.18 -8.11 -10.00
N GLN A 103 6.21 -6.83 -9.64
CA GLN A 103 6.56 -6.32 -8.32
C GLN A 103 5.36 -6.10 -7.41
N THR A 104 4.16 -6.57 -7.79
CA THR A 104 2.95 -6.50 -6.95
C THR A 104 3.22 -7.06 -5.56
N VAL A 105 2.90 -6.28 -4.52
CA VAL A 105 3.09 -6.62 -3.10
C VAL A 105 1.76 -7.11 -2.51
N TYR A 106 1.80 -8.23 -1.77
CA TYR A 106 0.60 -8.81 -1.16
C TYR A 106 0.58 -8.62 0.36
N PHE A 107 -0.62 -8.38 0.88
CA PHE A 107 -0.86 -8.11 2.29
C PHE A 107 -1.63 -9.26 2.97
N ASP A 108 -1.46 -9.35 4.29
CA ASP A 108 -2.28 -10.23 5.11
C ASP A 108 -3.69 -9.63 5.30
N PHE A 109 -4.61 -10.49 5.77
CA PHE A 109 -5.96 -10.05 6.07
C PHE A 109 -5.94 -8.92 7.10
N ASP A 110 -6.74 -7.89 6.86
CA ASP A 110 -6.89 -6.71 7.72
C ASP A 110 -5.57 -6.03 8.10
N SER A 111 -4.55 -6.11 7.24
CA SER A 111 -3.22 -5.56 7.50
C SER A 111 -2.76 -4.65 6.37
N SER A 112 -2.05 -3.58 6.74
CA SER A 112 -1.29 -2.71 5.84
C SER A 112 0.23 -2.84 6.03
N VAL A 113 0.69 -3.81 6.83
CA VAL A 113 2.11 -4.02 7.09
C VAL A 113 2.78 -4.70 5.90
N VAL A 114 3.85 -4.11 5.38
CA VAL A 114 4.65 -4.70 4.29
C VAL A 114 5.45 -5.88 4.84
N LYS A 115 5.06 -7.10 4.43
CA LYS A 115 5.72 -8.35 4.86
C LYS A 115 7.18 -8.38 4.45
N THR A 116 8.02 -8.99 5.28
CA THR A 116 9.46 -9.12 4.98
C THR A 116 9.71 -9.87 3.68
N SER A 117 8.88 -10.87 3.34
CA SER A 117 8.94 -11.62 2.09
C SER A 117 8.62 -10.77 0.84
N GLU A 118 7.85 -9.71 1.00
CA GLU A 118 7.42 -8.83 -0.10
C GLU A 118 8.37 -7.63 -0.31
N ARG A 119 9.20 -7.30 0.69
CA ARG A 119 10.14 -6.18 0.62
C ARG A 119 11.08 -6.21 -0.59
N PRO A 120 11.63 -7.36 -1.03
CA PRO A 120 12.50 -7.38 -2.21
C PRO A 120 11.83 -6.86 -3.48
N LYS A 121 10.50 -7.00 -3.62
CA LYS A 121 9.76 -6.44 -4.75
C LYS A 121 9.74 -4.91 -4.71
N ALA A 122 9.45 -4.33 -3.54
CA ALA A 122 9.50 -2.89 -3.36
C ALA A 122 10.94 -2.32 -3.49
N ASP A 123 11.95 -3.08 -3.07
CA ASP A 123 13.36 -2.71 -3.26
C ASP A 123 13.72 -2.63 -4.76
N ALA A 124 13.28 -3.61 -5.56
CA ALA A 124 13.49 -3.59 -7.00
C ALA A 124 12.85 -2.37 -7.67
N VAL A 125 11.64 -1.97 -7.23
CA VAL A 125 10.97 -0.74 -7.70
C VAL A 125 11.80 0.50 -7.33
N ALA A 126 12.30 0.58 -6.08
CA ALA A 126 13.13 1.70 -5.64
C ALA A 126 14.40 1.83 -6.48
N ASP A 127 15.08 0.71 -6.74
CA ASP A 127 16.33 0.74 -7.50
C ASP A 127 16.11 1.14 -8.96
N GLN A 128 15.03 0.71 -9.59
CA GLN A 128 14.68 1.16 -10.94
C GLN A 128 14.29 2.65 -10.97
N LEU A 129 13.52 3.14 -9.99
CA LEU A 129 13.14 4.55 -9.91
C LEU A 129 14.35 5.49 -9.70
N LYS A 130 15.41 5.04 -9.04
CA LYS A 130 16.65 5.80 -8.91
C LYS A 130 17.32 6.05 -10.27
N LEU A 131 17.19 5.09 -11.18
CA LEU A 131 17.75 5.20 -12.54
C LEU A 131 16.87 6.08 -13.46
N MET A 132 15.64 6.38 -13.06
CA MET A 132 14.66 7.12 -13.84
C MET A 132 14.21 8.42 -13.12
N PRO A 133 15.07 9.45 -12.98
CA PRO A 133 14.80 10.62 -12.13
C PRO A 133 13.60 11.47 -12.58
N GLN A 134 13.24 11.43 -13.85
CA GLN A 134 12.12 12.20 -14.41
C GLN A 134 10.74 11.50 -14.24
N HIS A 135 10.75 10.21 -13.90
CA HIS A 135 9.52 9.44 -13.73
C HIS A 135 8.99 9.57 -12.30
N LYS A 136 7.66 9.45 -12.19
CA LYS A 136 6.97 9.34 -10.90
C LYS A 136 6.38 7.94 -10.75
N LEU A 137 5.86 7.65 -9.60
CA LEU A 137 5.21 6.39 -9.27
C LEU A 137 3.82 6.66 -8.73
N LEU A 138 2.84 5.90 -9.18
CA LEU A 138 1.54 5.78 -8.56
C LEU A 138 1.45 4.42 -7.89
N ILE A 139 0.98 4.39 -6.65
CA ILE A 139 0.76 3.17 -5.88
C ILE A 139 -0.73 3.00 -5.69
N ASP A 140 -1.29 1.93 -6.22
CA ASP A 140 -2.67 1.55 -6.07
C ASP A 140 -2.83 0.52 -4.95
N GLY A 141 -3.70 0.82 -3.97
CA GLY A 141 -4.00 -0.07 -2.85
C GLY A 141 -5.36 -0.74 -3.03
N HIS A 142 -5.37 -2.08 -2.87
CA HIS A 142 -6.54 -2.93 -3.04
C HIS A 142 -6.84 -3.77 -1.81
N CYS A 143 -8.10 -4.12 -1.64
CA CYS A 143 -8.59 -5.00 -0.59
C CYS A 143 -9.35 -6.18 -1.18
N ASP A 144 -9.64 -7.17 -0.34
CA ASP A 144 -10.65 -8.17 -0.64
C ASP A 144 -12.06 -7.62 -0.32
N GLU A 145 -13.11 -8.33 -0.71
CA GLU A 145 -14.50 -7.92 -0.59
C GLU A 145 -15.07 -7.94 0.83
N ARG A 146 -14.31 -8.39 1.83
CA ARG A 146 -14.78 -8.52 3.20
C ARG A 146 -14.70 -7.19 3.93
N GLY A 147 -15.84 -6.72 4.44
CA GLY A 147 -15.95 -5.46 5.16
C GLY A 147 -16.96 -4.50 4.54
N THR A 148 -16.85 -3.22 4.86
CA THR A 148 -17.62 -2.17 4.19
C THR A 148 -16.74 -1.47 3.16
N GLU A 149 -17.37 -0.89 2.13
CA GLU A 149 -16.67 -0.15 1.10
C GLU A 149 -15.77 0.94 1.68
N GLU A 150 -16.30 1.73 2.66
CA GLU A 150 -15.55 2.81 3.29
C GLU A 150 -14.35 2.27 4.05
N TYR A 151 -14.52 1.16 4.78
CA TYR A 151 -13.43 0.52 5.50
C TYR A 151 -12.35 0.03 4.54
N ASN A 152 -12.74 -0.66 3.46
CA ASN A 152 -11.83 -1.19 2.46
C ASN A 152 -11.13 -0.07 1.68
N ARG A 153 -11.81 1.03 1.40
CA ARG A 153 -11.19 2.22 0.79
C ARG A 153 -10.13 2.83 1.71
N ALA A 154 -10.42 2.96 2.99
CA ALA A 154 -9.44 3.44 3.98
C ALA A 154 -8.28 2.45 4.20
N LEU A 155 -8.54 1.13 4.17
CA LEU A 155 -7.49 0.09 4.30
C LEU A 155 -6.58 0.06 3.07
N GLY A 156 -7.15 0.19 1.86
CA GLY A 156 -6.41 0.30 0.61
C GLY A 156 -5.48 1.52 0.62
N GLU A 157 -5.95 2.68 1.10
CA GLU A 157 -5.11 3.86 1.26
C GLU A 157 -3.96 3.62 2.25
N ARG A 158 -4.23 3.01 3.41
CA ARG A 158 -3.18 2.67 4.37
C ARG A 158 -2.12 1.73 3.79
N ARG A 159 -2.51 0.78 2.91
CA ARG A 159 -1.58 -0.10 2.18
C ARG A 159 -0.70 0.67 1.21
N ALA A 160 -1.30 1.56 0.42
CA ALA A 160 -0.56 2.41 -0.51
C ALA A 160 0.42 3.34 0.23
N LEU A 161 -0.01 3.95 1.34
CA LEU A 161 0.85 4.79 2.18
C LEU A 161 1.99 4.00 2.82
N ALA A 162 1.77 2.77 3.28
CA ALA A 162 2.83 1.93 3.85
C ALA A 162 3.92 1.61 2.81
N LEU A 163 3.54 1.35 1.56
CA LEU A 163 4.48 1.17 0.46
C LEU A 163 5.21 2.47 0.11
N ARG A 164 4.51 3.61 0.12
CA ARG A 164 5.12 4.92 -0.09
C ARG A 164 6.19 5.22 0.97
N GLU A 165 5.86 5.06 2.24
CA GLU A 165 6.81 5.27 3.34
C GLU A 165 8.02 4.32 3.24
N TYR A 166 7.80 3.08 2.84
CA TYR A 166 8.87 2.12 2.61
C TYR A 166 9.83 2.62 1.51
N LEU A 167 9.31 3.09 0.38
CA LEU A 167 10.12 3.61 -0.73
C LEU A 167 10.84 4.91 -0.38
N ILE A 168 10.23 5.80 0.41
CA ILE A 168 10.89 7.00 0.95
C ILE A 168 12.08 6.59 1.81
N GLY A 169 11.91 5.59 2.67
CA GLY A 169 13.01 5.01 3.46
C GLY A 169 14.13 4.40 2.60
N ARG A 170 13.86 4.07 1.34
CA ARG A 170 14.85 3.61 0.34
C ARG A 170 15.46 4.75 -0.47
N GLY A 171 15.12 6.01 -0.15
CA GLY A 171 15.71 7.20 -0.78
C GLY A 171 14.98 7.73 -2.00
N ILE A 172 13.71 7.31 -2.23
CA ILE A 172 12.87 7.89 -3.27
C ILE A 172 12.19 9.14 -2.70
N GLY A 173 12.25 10.27 -3.40
CA GLY A 173 11.59 11.51 -2.98
C GLY A 173 10.07 11.34 -2.90
N GLY A 174 9.47 11.76 -1.77
CA GLY A 174 8.03 11.60 -1.53
C GLY A 174 7.15 12.36 -2.53
N GLU A 175 7.68 13.42 -3.14
CA GLU A 175 7.05 14.21 -4.19
C GLU A 175 6.92 13.45 -5.52
N ARG A 176 7.69 12.39 -5.68
CA ARG A 176 7.64 11.50 -6.84
C ARG A 176 6.63 10.37 -6.71
N ILE A 177 6.05 10.17 -5.53
CA ILE A 177 5.16 9.04 -5.24
C ILE A 177 3.75 9.57 -4.96
N ARG A 178 2.79 9.06 -5.71
CA ARG A 178 1.35 9.26 -5.50
C ARG A 178 0.71 7.98 -4.99
N THR A 179 -0.36 8.11 -4.24
CA THR A 179 -1.15 6.98 -3.74
C THR A 179 -2.59 7.10 -4.20
N ARG A 180 -3.23 5.97 -4.44
CA ARG A 180 -4.65 5.85 -4.74
C ARG A 180 -5.19 4.57 -4.14
N SER A 181 -6.39 4.62 -3.59
CA SER A 181 -7.09 3.44 -3.10
C SER A 181 -8.25 3.09 -4.02
N TRP A 182 -8.35 1.82 -4.34
CA TRP A 182 -9.50 1.23 -5.00
C TRP A 182 -10.39 0.47 -4.02
N GLY A 183 -9.94 0.26 -2.76
CA GLY A 183 -10.69 -0.60 -1.84
C GLY A 183 -10.90 -1.98 -2.46
N GLU A 184 -12.15 -2.41 -2.53
CA GLU A 184 -12.57 -3.69 -3.13
C GLU A 184 -13.03 -3.57 -4.61
N ASP A 185 -13.09 -2.35 -5.16
CA ASP A 185 -13.73 -2.07 -6.47
C ASP A 185 -13.05 -2.74 -7.67
N ARG A 186 -11.77 -3.13 -7.55
CA ARG A 186 -10.99 -3.73 -8.65
C ARG A 186 -10.37 -5.07 -8.26
N PRO A 187 -11.16 -6.12 -8.11
CA PRO A 187 -10.63 -7.45 -7.83
C PRO A 187 -9.87 -8.01 -9.05
N VAL A 188 -8.73 -8.66 -8.79
CA VAL A 188 -8.00 -9.44 -9.81
C VAL A 188 -8.61 -10.82 -9.96
N ASP A 189 -9.10 -11.37 -8.87
CA ASP A 189 -9.78 -12.66 -8.84
C ASP A 189 -11.18 -12.47 -8.24
N PRO A 190 -12.27 -12.72 -9.01
CA PRO A 190 -13.63 -12.51 -8.55
C PRO A 190 -14.14 -13.64 -7.65
N GLY A 191 -13.31 -14.62 -7.31
CA GLY A 191 -13.70 -15.74 -6.45
C GLY A 191 -13.95 -15.30 -4.99
N HIS A 192 -14.88 -16.00 -4.32
CA HIS A 192 -15.27 -15.74 -2.93
C HIS A 192 -14.62 -16.74 -1.97
N ASN A 193 -13.30 -16.89 -2.04
CA ASN A 193 -12.53 -17.81 -1.22
C ASN A 193 -11.18 -17.19 -0.82
N GLU A 194 -10.49 -17.81 0.14
CA GLU A 194 -9.23 -17.25 0.66
C GLU A 194 -8.13 -17.14 -0.42
N GLU A 195 -8.13 -18.00 -1.43
CA GLU A 195 -7.16 -17.92 -2.51
C GLU A 195 -7.37 -16.66 -3.36
N ALA A 196 -8.63 -16.36 -3.74
CA ALA A 196 -8.99 -15.15 -4.47
C ALA A 196 -8.76 -13.91 -3.61
N TRP A 197 -9.19 -13.94 -2.35
CA TRP A 197 -9.00 -12.82 -1.42
C TRP A 197 -7.52 -12.50 -1.20
N ALA A 198 -6.66 -13.51 -1.09
CA ALA A 198 -5.22 -13.30 -0.96
C ALA A 198 -4.60 -12.59 -2.17
N LYS A 199 -5.09 -12.86 -3.38
CA LYS A 199 -4.69 -12.16 -4.62
C LYS A 199 -5.21 -10.72 -4.66
N ASN A 200 -6.41 -10.48 -4.11
CA ASN A 200 -7.03 -9.16 -4.09
C ASN A 200 -6.39 -8.21 -3.07
N ARG A 201 -5.87 -8.74 -1.94
CA ARG A 201 -5.14 -7.95 -0.93
C ARG A 201 -3.75 -7.56 -1.43
N ARG A 202 -3.66 -6.53 -2.27
CA ARG A 202 -2.40 -6.18 -2.94
C ARG A 202 -2.16 -4.68 -3.03
N GLY A 203 -0.91 -4.33 -3.31
CA GLY A 203 -0.48 -3.01 -3.72
C GLY A 203 0.23 -3.10 -5.07
N GLU A 204 -0.20 -2.33 -6.03
CA GLU A 204 0.35 -2.28 -7.38
C GLU A 204 1.19 -1.03 -7.58
N PHE A 205 2.26 -1.15 -8.35
CA PHE A 205 3.12 -0.04 -8.73
C PHE A 205 2.92 0.28 -10.20
N ILE A 206 2.63 1.54 -10.50
CA ILE A 206 2.37 2.04 -11.84
C ILE A 206 3.39 3.14 -12.13
N LEU A 207 4.19 2.96 -13.16
CA LEU A 207 5.17 3.96 -13.57
C LEU A 207 4.46 5.11 -14.29
N LEU A 208 4.72 6.33 -13.85
CA LEU A 208 4.24 7.54 -14.49
C LEU A 208 5.34 8.14 -15.35
N VAL A 209 5.12 8.07 -16.66
CA VAL A 209 6.06 8.52 -17.69
C VAL A 209 5.71 9.95 -18.10
N PRO A 210 6.64 10.91 -18.08
CA PRO A 210 6.36 12.26 -18.56
C PRO A 210 6.02 12.24 -20.05
N PRO A 211 5.08 13.07 -20.50
CA PRO A 211 4.80 13.23 -21.93
C PRO A 211 6.06 13.74 -22.65
N LYS A 212 6.22 13.31 -23.90
CA LYS A 212 7.33 13.76 -24.76
C LYS A 212 7.09 15.18 -25.25
#